data_f3a00dca8b0cfe6c3e5f7c32234821ae
#
_entry.id   f3a00dca8b0cfe6c3e5f7c32234821ae
#
_cell.length_a   1.000
_cell.length_b   1.000
_cell.length_c   1.000
_cell.angle_alpha   90.00
_cell.angle_beta   90.00
_cell.angle_gamma   90.00
#
_symmetry.space_group_name_H-M   'P 1'
#
loop_
_entity.id
_entity.type
_entity.pdbx_description
1 polymer ?
#
loop_
_entity_poly.entity_id
_entity_poly.type
_entity_poly.pdbx_seq_one_letter_code
_entity_poly.pdbx_strand_id
1 'polypeptide(L)'
;TTIHTGTVQDGGLTSVGNDNWIMAYVHIAHDCHVGNHTVFSSNAQLAGHVHVDDWAIIGGMTGVHQFVRIGAHAMVGGASVL
;
A
#
# COMPACT_ATOMS: atom_id res chain seq x y z
N THR A 1 10.59 -1.62 -6.37
CA THR A 1 9.72 -1.71 -5.19
C THR A 1 10.55 -1.72 -3.92
N THR A 2 10.18 -0.91 -2.96
CA THR A 2 10.84 -0.86 -1.66
C THR A 2 9.82 -1.09 -0.56
N ILE A 3 10.19 -1.91 0.43
CA ILE A 3 9.33 -2.25 1.57
C ILE A 3 10.16 -2.07 2.84
N HIS A 4 9.68 -1.24 3.76
CA HIS A 4 10.39 -0.92 5.00
C HIS A 4 9.90 -1.80 6.16
N THR A 5 10.77 -1.97 7.16
CA THR A 5 10.43 -2.73 8.36
C THR A 5 9.44 -1.97 9.23
N GLY A 6 8.75 -2.71 10.11
CA GLY A 6 7.80 -2.14 11.03
C GLY A 6 8.43 -1.41 12.21
N THR A 7 7.60 -0.70 12.94
CA THR A 7 7.96 -0.02 14.19
C THR A 7 7.12 -0.54 15.35
N VAL A 8 7.46 -0.13 16.58
CA VAL A 8 6.73 -0.57 17.77
C VAL A 8 5.30 -0.08 17.80
N GLN A 9 5.01 1.04 17.15
CA GLN A 9 3.69 1.68 17.19
C GLN A 9 2.59 0.84 16.55
N ASP A 10 2.93 0.04 15.55
CA ASP A 10 1.95 -0.78 14.84
C ASP A 10 2.31 -2.27 14.90
N GLY A 11 2.77 -2.71 16.06
CA GLY A 11 3.16 -4.09 16.28
C GLY A 11 4.51 -4.47 15.67
N GLY A 12 5.23 -3.52 15.11
CA GLY A 12 6.57 -3.77 14.57
C GLY A 12 6.58 -4.57 13.29
N LEU A 13 5.48 -4.61 12.53
CA LEU A 13 5.34 -5.48 11.36
C LEU A 13 4.88 -4.71 10.13
N THR A 14 5.64 -4.83 9.06
CA THR A 14 5.19 -4.49 7.71
C THR A 14 4.85 -5.79 7.00
N SER A 15 3.64 -5.90 6.47
CA SER A 15 3.21 -7.14 5.82
C SER A 15 2.63 -6.88 4.42
N VAL A 16 2.92 -7.79 3.52
CA VAL A 16 2.34 -7.82 2.18
C VAL A 16 1.83 -9.23 1.94
N GLY A 17 0.55 -9.34 1.62
CA GLY A 17 -0.08 -10.64 1.39
C GLY A 17 0.36 -11.30 0.08
N ASN A 18 -0.45 -12.26 -0.39
CA ASN A 18 -0.14 -13.09 -1.55
C ASN A 18 -0.84 -12.59 -2.80
N ASP A 19 -0.29 -12.97 -3.95
CA ASP A 19 -0.89 -12.71 -5.27
C ASP A 19 -1.11 -11.22 -5.56
N ASN A 20 -0.22 -10.39 -5.06
CA ASN A 20 -0.26 -8.96 -5.32
C ASN A 20 0.53 -8.62 -6.58
N TRP A 21 -0.02 -7.74 -7.39
CA TRP A 21 0.67 -7.22 -8.56
C TRP A 21 1.25 -5.85 -8.21
N ILE A 22 2.55 -5.80 -8.01
CA ILE A 22 3.24 -4.57 -7.64
C ILE A 22 4.17 -4.18 -8.78
N MET A 23 3.85 -3.07 -9.44
CA MET A 23 4.61 -2.61 -10.60
C MET A 23 5.88 -1.85 -10.19
N ALA A 24 6.55 -1.23 -11.14
CA ALA A 24 7.84 -0.59 -10.90
C ALA A 24 7.74 0.65 -9.99
N TYR A 25 8.78 0.87 -9.19
CA TYR A 25 8.93 2.06 -8.35
C TYR A 25 7.84 2.27 -7.30
N VAL A 26 7.16 1.19 -6.90
CA VAL A 26 6.22 1.25 -5.79
C VAL A 26 6.98 1.27 -4.48
N HIS A 27 6.56 2.14 -3.54
CA HIS A 27 7.13 2.21 -2.21
C HIS A 27 6.08 1.88 -1.15
N ILE A 28 6.39 0.92 -0.30
CA ILE A 28 5.57 0.55 0.85
C ILE A 28 6.40 0.87 2.10
N ALA A 29 5.99 1.92 2.80
CA ALA A 29 6.72 2.40 3.97
C ALA A 29 6.50 1.49 5.19
N HIS A 30 7.10 1.86 6.31
CA HIS A 30 7.08 1.07 7.54
C HIS A 30 5.66 0.85 8.07
N ASP A 31 5.43 -0.30 8.65
CA ASP A 31 4.17 -0.68 9.31
C ASP A 31 2.94 -0.63 8.41
N CYS A 32 3.10 -0.74 7.09
CA CYS A 32 1.99 -0.93 6.19
C CYS A 32 1.52 -2.38 6.21
N HIS A 33 0.22 -2.58 6.05
CA HIS A 33 -0.37 -3.92 5.93
C HIS A 33 -1.15 -3.99 4.62
N VAL A 34 -0.65 -4.78 3.70
CA VAL A 34 -1.23 -4.96 2.38
C VAL A 34 -1.86 -6.35 2.31
N GLY A 35 -3.12 -6.42 1.96
CA GLY A 35 -3.86 -7.68 1.83
C GLY A 35 -3.44 -8.49 0.61
N ASN A 36 -4.34 -9.38 0.17
CA ASN A 36 -4.08 -10.27 -0.96
C ASN A 36 -4.75 -9.75 -2.23
N HIS A 37 -4.22 -10.16 -3.38
CA HIS A 37 -4.80 -9.84 -4.69
C HIS A 37 -4.96 -8.35 -4.94
N THR A 38 -4.06 -7.53 -4.43
CA THR A 38 -4.06 -6.10 -4.68
C THR A 38 -3.25 -5.76 -5.93
N VAL A 39 -3.50 -4.59 -6.50
CA VAL A 39 -2.74 -4.07 -7.64
C VAL A 39 -2.19 -2.70 -7.28
N PHE A 40 -0.87 -2.56 -7.38
CA PHE A 40 -0.20 -1.28 -7.25
C PHE A 40 0.42 -0.91 -8.59
N SER A 41 -0.11 0.12 -9.22
CA SER A 41 0.46 0.62 -10.47
C SER A 41 1.76 1.38 -10.23
N SER A 42 2.51 1.64 -11.28
CA SER A 42 3.84 2.23 -11.18
C SER A 42 3.87 3.53 -10.39
N ASN A 43 4.89 3.71 -9.58
CA ASN A 43 5.11 4.88 -8.74
C ASN A 43 4.05 5.15 -7.67
N ALA A 44 3.25 4.16 -7.29
CA ALA A 44 2.38 4.29 -6.14
C ALA A 44 3.22 4.34 -4.85
N GLN A 45 2.84 5.19 -3.91
CA GLN A 45 3.58 5.43 -2.68
C GLN A 45 2.68 5.32 -1.47
N LEU A 46 2.98 4.40 -0.57
CA LEU A 46 2.29 4.30 0.72
C LEU A 46 3.18 4.88 1.81
N ALA A 47 2.69 5.87 2.52
CA ALA A 47 3.35 6.36 3.74
C ALA A 47 3.19 5.33 4.87
N GLY A 48 3.79 5.58 6.03
CA GLY A 48 3.74 4.62 7.13
C GLY A 48 2.34 4.35 7.66
N HIS A 49 2.11 3.16 8.21
CA HIS A 49 0.86 2.76 8.87
C HIS A 49 -0.38 2.77 7.95
N VAL A 50 -0.20 2.55 6.66
CA VAL A 50 -1.32 2.44 5.71
C VAL A 50 -1.79 0.98 5.67
N HIS A 51 -3.11 0.79 5.68
CA HIS A 51 -3.72 -0.52 5.49
C HIS A 51 -4.42 -0.57 4.14
N VAL A 52 -4.10 -1.58 3.34
CA VAL A 52 -4.76 -1.84 2.06
C VAL A 52 -5.41 -3.21 2.14
N ASP A 53 -6.74 -3.24 2.06
CA ASP A 53 -7.49 -4.49 2.15
C ASP A 53 -7.42 -5.28 0.84
N ASP A 54 -7.93 -6.52 0.86
CA ASP A 54 -7.86 -7.42 -0.28
C ASP A 54 -8.58 -6.86 -1.51
N TRP A 55 -8.07 -7.16 -2.69
CA TRP A 55 -8.67 -6.80 -3.97
C TRP A 55 -8.70 -5.29 -4.28
N ALA A 56 -7.98 -4.47 -3.53
CA ALA A 56 -7.89 -3.05 -3.82
C ALA A 56 -6.94 -2.78 -4.99
N ILE A 57 -7.22 -1.72 -5.74
CA ILE A 57 -6.42 -1.29 -6.89
C ILE A 57 -5.93 0.14 -6.63
N ILE A 58 -4.63 0.32 -6.61
CA ILE A 58 -4.00 1.63 -6.40
C ILE A 58 -3.44 2.11 -7.73
N GLY A 59 -3.99 3.20 -8.24
CA GLY A 59 -3.56 3.79 -9.50
C GLY A 59 -2.13 4.32 -9.47
N GLY A 60 -1.53 4.47 -10.63
CA GLY A 60 -0.15 4.94 -10.76
C GLY A 60 0.06 6.35 -10.19
N MET A 61 1.24 6.62 -9.66
CA MET A 61 1.63 7.91 -9.08
C MET A 61 0.71 8.39 -7.95
N THR A 62 0.04 7.45 -7.28
CA THR A 62 -0.82 7.76 -6.14
C THR A 62 0.00 7.86 -4.87
N GLY A 63 -0.21 8.92 -4.09
CA GLY A 63 0.35 9.06 -2.76
C GLY A 63 -0.71 8.82 -1.70
N VAL A 64 -0.42 7.95 -0.73
CA VAL A 64 -1.32 7.65 0.38
C VAL A 64 -0.67 8.11 1.67
N HIS A 65 -1.32 9.05 2.38
CA HIS A 65 -0.83 9.57 3.65
C HIS A 65 -0.85 8.52 4.75
N GLN A 66 -0.10 8.80 5.83
CA GLN A 66 -0.04 7.90 6.98
C GLN A 66 -1.43 7.64 7.57
N PHE A 67 -1.60 6.43 8.08
CA PHE A 67 -2.81 5.96 8.79
C PHE A 67 -4.09 5.90 7.94
N VAL A 68 -3.99 6.02 6.64
CA VAL A 68 -5.14 5.83 5.76
C VAL A 68 -5.42 4.34 5.57
N ARG A 69 -6.70 3.97 5.52
CA ARG A 69 -7.13 2.61 5.19
C ARG A 69 -7.87 2.61 3.86
N ILE A 70 -7.44 1.74 2.96
CA ILE A 70 -8.11 1.53 1.67
C ILE A 70 -8.89 0.23 1.76
N GLY A 71 -10.22 0.34 1.66
CA GLY A 71 -11.12 -0.81 1.83
C GLY A 71 -11.01 -1.85 0.72
N ALA A 72 -11.57 -3.03 0.99
CA ALA A 72 -11.59 -4.12 0.03
C ALA A 72 -12.33 -3.72 -1.25
N HIS A 73 -11.82 -4.14 -2.39
CA HIS A 73 -12.34 -3.83 -3.72
C HIS A 73 -12.37 -2.34 -4.08
N ALA A 74 -11.72 -1.49 -3.32
CA ALA A 74 -11.64 -0.08 -3.66
C ALA A 74 -10.72 0.13 -4.87
N MET A 75 -11.05 1.14 -5.67
CA MET A 75 -10.21 1.55 -6.79
C MET A 75 -9.80 3.00 -6.60
N VAL A 76 -8.50 3.24 -6.53
CA VAL A 76 -7.95 4.59 -6.40
C VAL A 76 -7.44 5.03 -7.77
N GLY A 77 -7.97 6.14 -8.28
CA GLY A 77 -7.55 6.70 -9.57
C GLY A 77 -6.09 7.10 -9.58
N GLY A 78 -5.47 7.09 -10.76
CA GLY A 78 -4.07 7.47 -10.91
C GLY A 78 -3.81 8.93 -10.52
N ALA A 79 -2.59 9.22 -10.06
CA ALA A 79 -2.15 10.54 -9.61
C ALA A 79 -3.00 11.14 -8.49
N SER A 80 -3.62 10.31 -7.69
CA SER A 80 -4.42 10.74 -6.53
C SER A 80 -3.55 10.94 -5.29
N VAL A 81 -4.04 11.77 -4.36
CA VAL A 81 -3.44 11.95 -3.04
C VAL A 81 -4.52 11.66 -1.99
N LEU A 82 -4.24 10.71 -1.13
CA LEU A 82 -5.19 10.28 -0.09
C LEU A 82 -4.69 10.61 1.30
#